data_54fa3050bec7186f6b4d43ef43f34524
#
_entry.id   54fa3050bec7186f6b4d43ef43f34524
#
_cell.length_a   1.000
_cell.length_b   1.000
_cell.length_c   1.000
_cell.angle_alpha   90.00
_cell.angle_beta   90.00
_cell.angle_gamma   90.00
#
_symmetry.space_group_name_H-M   'P 1'
#
loop_
_entity.id
_entity.type
_entity.pdbx_description
1 polymer ?
#
loop_
_entity_poly.entity_id
_entity_poly.type
_entity_poly.pdbx_seq_one_letter_code
_entity_poly.pdbx_strand_id
1 'polypeptide(L)'
;MSEQTNEFQQAAGSYQKEGFQHTEEFYRLNEYQKTAVLDESPACVVNANVGSGKTTVLIGKILYLHLDRNVPLEKMTVLTFTNKAADEIVERLRKIKPDIAPDQVQGFGTFHSVALRMLKNSLPVEEAGWTKEFTVMDPDEETDLAMKIIQEHGLKVKYKNRLKKRLEQEYQNWLAGKAESRCRDDLYRLYPLLAEEKKRQNKMSFADLLRVSTELLRMKAEDSGAEKRDEKSGPAWILVDEVQDSDLMQIEFLDALRGGKAKIFAVGDPNQVIYSWRGTGDNMFYLIKHRFGAKELTLPVNYRSNASILAAANRFLQFGNRIQGTREEQRRITVRNHYDPFQEAEYLAEKIQKLHKDGKGYREIAVFYRPQHQSEILEKVFARHGIPCELSVKKTLKDIPVLNWLVKVLRASVNPADMQTKEAVLADPQYGDESICRRMTEFSEDAGKSSGLSAEELFVYFGLREALHPSSVGYQEDERIVMDFLEKMCASCNKEMESGA
;
A
#
# COMPACT_ATOMS: atom_id res chain seq x y z
N MET A 1 -13.60 -4.37 -36.76
CA MET A 1 -12.65 -3.67 -35.91
C MET A 1 -12.70 -2.12 -36.01
N SER A 2 -13.33 -1.55 -37.04
CA SER A 2 -13.39 -0.08 -37.22
C SER A 2 -14.61 0.62 -36.60
N GLU A 3 -15.70 -0.08 -36.33
CA GLU A 3 -16.91 0.53 -35.74
C GLU A 3 -16.82 0.64 -34.20
N GLN A 4 -16.27 -0.36 -33.53
CA GLN A 4 -16.09 -0.31 -32.06
C GLN A 4 -15.06 0.77 -31.63
N THR A 5 -14.04 1.04 -32.45
CA THR A 5 -13.05 2.09 -32.18
C THR A 5 -13.66 3.50 -32.35
N ASN A 6 -14.62 3.65 -33.25
CA ASN A 6 -15.32 4.92 -33.48
C ASN A 6 -16.35 5.24 -32.36
N GLU A 7 -17.04 4.23 -31.84
CA GLU A 7 -17.95 4.43 -30.69
C GLU A 7 -17.17 4.82 -29.42
N PHE A 8 -15.99 4.23 -29.18
CA PHE A 8 -15.13 4.60 -28.05
C PHE A 8 -14.53 6.02 -28.20
N GLN A 9 -14.20 6.45 -29.42
CA GLN A 9 -13.71 7.82 -29.66
C GLN A 9 -14.82 8.86 -29.58
N GLN A 10 -16.06 8.54 -29.97
CA GLN A 10 -17.21 9.42 -29.79
C GLN A 10 -17.63 9.54 -28.33
N ALA A 11 -17.58 8.46 -27.55
CA ALA A 11 -17.85 8.51 -26.13
C ALA A 11 -16.80 9.37 -25.39
N ALA A 12 -15.49 9.19 -25.67
CA ALA A 12 -14.44 10.01 -25.09
C ALA A 12 -14.54 11.51 -25.44
N GLY A 13 -15.05 11.85 -26.62
CA GLY A 13 -15.29 13.24 -27.05
C GLY A 13 -16.49 13.92 -26.39
N SER A 14 -17.48 13.15 -25.90
CA SER A 14 -18.66 13.70 -25.21
C SER A 14 -18.36 14.12 -23.76
N TYR A 15 -17.42 13.45 -23.10
CA TYR A 15 -17.03 13.78 -21.71
C TYR A 15 -16.35 15.16 -21.56
N GLN A 16 -15.84 15.74 -22.63
CA GLN A 16 -15.22 17.09 -22.57
C GLN A 16 -16.23 18.26 -22.63
N LYS A 17 -17.50 17.99 -22.95
CA LYS A 17 -18.55 19.03 -23.08
C LYS A 17 -19.68 18.90 -22.04
N GLU A 18 -19.88 17.74 -21.45
CA GLU A 18 -20.94 17.49 -20.49
C GLU A 18 -20.29 16.99 -19.20
N GLY A 19 -20.55 17.64 -18.04
CA GLY A 19 -20.01 17.26 -16.75
C GLY A 19 -20.36 15.82 -16.34
N PHE A 20 -19.71 15.27 -15.31
CA PHE A 20 -19.95 13.89 -14.81
C PHE A 20 -21.42 13.61 -14.51
N GLN A 21 -22.19 14.61 -14.03
CA GLN A 21 -23.61 14.46 -13.73
C GLN A 21 -24.48 14.13 -14.96
N HIS A 22 -23.96 14.30 -16.16
CA HIS A 22 -24.62 13.97 -17.42
C HIS A 22 -24.13 12.65 -18.04
N THR A 23 -23.27 11.90 -17.33
CA THR A 23 -22.74 10.63 -17.81
C THR A 23 -23.60 9.43 -17.44
N GLU A 24 -23.48 8.34 -18.18
CA GLU A 24 -24.18 7.08 -17.89
C GLU A 24 -23.75 6.51 -16.53
N GLU A 25 -22.46 6.65 -16.16
CA GLU A 25 -21.91 6.24 -14.88
C GLU A 25 -22.63 6.92 -13.72
N PHE A 26 -22.91 8.22 -13.83
CA PHE A 26 -23.65 8.95 -12.79
C PHE A 26 -25.10 8.48 -12.71
N TYR A 27 -25.77 8.26 -13.83
CA TYR A 27 -27.16 7.78 -13.85
C TYR A 27 -27.30 6.38 -13.24
N ARG A 28 -26.28 5.54 -13.33
CA ARG A 28 -26.25 4.20 -12.70
C ARG A 28 -26.12 4.25 -11.17
N LEU A 29 -25.76 5.38 -10.58
CA LEU A 29 -25.67 5.53 -9.13
C LEU A 29 -27.08 5.59 -8.53
N ASN A 30 -27.26 4.95 -7.37
CA ASN A 30 -28.47 5.13 -6.59
C ASN A 30 -28.46 6.48 -5.83
N GLU A 31 -29.58 6.87 -5.22
CA GLU A 31 -29.73 8.17 -4.55
C GLU A 31 -28.74 8.36 -3.37
N TYR A 32 -28.42 7.30 -2.62
CA TYR A 32 -27.42 7.36 -1.55
C TYR A 32 -26.02 7.61 -2.11
N GLN A 33 -25.67 6.92 -3.18
CA GLN A 33 -24.38 7.08 -3.87
C GLN A 33 -24.26 8.47 -4.49
N LYS A 34 -25.30 8.96 -5.17
CA LYS A 34 -25.38 10.33 -5.72
C LYS A 34 -25.20 11.37 -4.62
N THR A 35 -25.92 11.22 -3.51
CA THR A 35 -25.79 12.13 -2.36
C THR A 35 -24.35 12.18 -1.85
N ALA A 36 -23.66 11.03 -1.75
CA ALA A 36 -22.28 10.99 -1.31
C ALA A 36 -21.32 11.62 -2.33
N VAL A 37 -21.49 11.34 -3.62
CA VAL A 37 -20.67 11.90 -4.70
C VAL A 37 -20.78 13.42 -4.76
N LEU A 38 -22.00 13.96 -4.62
CA LEU A 38 -22.27 15.41 -4.72
C LEU A 38 -21.98 16.19 -3.43
N ASP A 39 -21.72 15.53 -2.30
CA ASP A 39 -21.45 16.21 -1.03
C ASP A 39 -20.16 17.02 -1.07
N GLU A 40 -20.24 18.30 -0.73
CA GLU A 40 -19.10 19.22 -0.70
C GLU A 40 -18.74 19.75 0.70
N SER A 41 -19.19 19.06 1.73
CA SER A 41 -18.85 19.39 3.11
C SER A 41 -17.33 19.46 3.29
N PRO A 42 -16.80 20.31 4.19
CA PRO A 42 -15.37 20.37 4.47
C PRO A 42 -14.73 19.06 4.90
N ALA A 43 -15.54 18.19 5.54
CA ALA A 43 -15.18 16.81 5.83
C ALA A 43 -16.44 15.94 5.76
N CYS A 44 -16.34 14.81 5.08
CA CYS A 44 -17.40 13.82 4.94
C CYS A 44 -16.84 12.42 5.16
N VAL A 45 -17.52 11.61 5.96
CA VAL A 45 -17.25 10.17 6.08
C VAL A 45 -18.47 9.40 5.56
N VAL A 46 -18.22 8.42 4.71
CA VAL A 46 -19.24 7.57 4.10
C VAL A 46 -19.20 6.20 4.76
N ASN A 47 -20.19 5.92 5.61
CA ASN A 47 -20.41 4.61 6.21
C ASN A 47 -21.03 3.69 5.16
N ALA A 48 -20.18 2.92 4.51
CA ALA A 48 -20.52 2.13 3.34
C ALA A 48 -20.53 0.64 3.68
N ASN A 49 -21.69 0.08 3.86
CA ASN A 49 -21.87 -1.35 4.10
C ASN A 49 -21.15 -2.20 3.04
N VAL A 50 -20.79 -3.44 3.41
CA VAL A 50 -20.19 -4.42 2.49
C VAL A 50 -20.98 -4.49 1.16
N GLY A 51 -20.26 -4.45 0.04
CA GLY A 51 -20.88 -4.58 -1.30
C GLY A 51 -21.81 -3.44 -1.72
N SER A 52 -21.73 -2.27 -1.08
CA SER A 52 -22.54 -1.07 -1.40
C SER A 52 -21.95 -0.18 -2.48
N GLY A 53 -20.78 -0.54 -3.03
CA GLY A 53 -20.10 0.24 -4.08
C GLY A 53 -19.19 1.34 -3.57
N LYS A 54 -18.46 1.14 -2.46
CA LYS A 54 -17.44 2.06 -1.92
C LYS A 54 -16.55 2.65 -3.00
N THR A 55 -15.85 1.79 -3.75
CA THR A 55 -14.94 2.19 -4.82
C THR A 55 -15.66 2.95 -5.94
N THR A 56 -16.90 2.56 -6.26
CA THR A 56 -17.73 3.26 -7.27
C THR A 56 -18.02 4.70 -6.84
N VAL A 57 -18.38 4.91 -5.57
CA VAL A 57 -18.62 6.24 -5.01
C VAL A 57 -17.34 7.06 -4.96
N LEU A 58 -16.20 6.46 -4.60
CA LEU A 58 -14.90 7.13 -4.58
C LEU A 58 -14.51 7.60 -5.98
N ILE A 59 -14.61 6.75 -6.98
CA ILE A 59 -14.34 7.09 -8.40
C ILE A 59 -15.31 8.15 -8.88
N GLY A 60 -16.60 8.00 -8.59
CA GLY A 60 -17.61 9.00 -8.92
C GLY A 60 -17.31 10.35 -8.30
N LYS A 61 -16.80 10.38 -7.05
CA LYS A 61 -16.37 11.60 -6.37
C LYS A 61 -15.19 12.27 -7.08
N ILE A 62 -14.17 11.50 -7.47
CA ILE A 62 -13.02 12.01 -8.22
C ILE A 62 -13.47 12.63 -9.55
N LEU A 63 -14.33 11.92 -10.31
CA LEU A 63 -14.85 12.39 -11.59
C LEU A 63 -15.71 13.64 -11.42
N TYR A 64 -16.60 13.68 -10.43
CA TYR A 64 -17.39 14.86 -10.11
C TYR A 64 -16.52 16.08 -9.81
N LEU A 65 -15.52 15.90 -8.95
CA LEU A 65 -14.60 16.99 -8.62
C LEU A 65 -13.81 17.47 -9.83
N HIS A 66 -13.36 16.53 -10.67
CA HIS A 66 -12.56 16.87 -11.85
C HIS A 66 -13.37 17.50 -12.98
N LEU A 67 -14.51 16.89 -13.34
CA LEU A 67 -15.29 17.27 -14.52
C LEU A 67 -16.32 18.37 -14.24
N ASP A 68 -17.00 18.34 -13.08
CA ASP A 68 -18.04 19.33 -12.75
C ASP A 68 -17.52 20.49 -11.92
N ARG A 69 -16.49 20.23 -11.06
CA ARG A 69 -15.94 21.27 -10.17
C ARG A 69 -14.60 21.82 -10.65
N ASN A 70 -14.10 21.35 -11.79
CA ASN A 70 -12.82 21.75 -12.39
C ASN A 70 -11.63 21.66 -11.42
N VAL A 71 -11.63 20.69 -10.50
CA VAL A 71 -10.50 20.43 -9.61
C VAL A 71 -9.48 19.59 -10.39
N PRO A 72 -8.24 20.08 -10.59
CA PRO A 72 -7.20 19.28 -11.23
C PRO A 72 -6.91 18.01 -10.43
N LEU A 73 -6.59 16.90 -11.11
CA LEU A 73 -6.26 15.62 -10.44
C LEU A 73 -5.02 15.77 -9.55
N GLU A 74 -4.06 16.60 -9.93
CA GLU A 74 -2.85 16.94 -9.17
C GLU A 74 -3.17 17.64 -7.83
N LYS A 75 -4.37 18.23 -7.72
CA LYS A 75 -4.89 18.84 -6.48
C LYS A 75 -5.72 17.86 -5.64
N MET A 76 -5.77 16.60 -6.04
CA MET A 76 -6.40 15.53 -5.28
C MET A 76 -5.33 14.58 -4.74
N THR A 77 -5.42 14.24 -3.46
CA THR A 77 -4.67 13.12 -2.88
C THR A 77 -5.65 11.98 -2.61
N VAL A 78 -5.40 10.81 -3.19
CA VAL A 78 -6.23 9.61 -2.98
C VAL A 78 -5.41 8.58 -2.22
N LEU A 79 -5.81 8.31 -0.99
CA LEU A 79 -5.13 7.41 -0.06
C LEU A 79 -5.87 6.09 0.04
N THR A 80 -5.15 5.00 -0.16
CA THR A 80 -5.67 3.64 -0.08
C THR A 80 -4.84 2.79 0.88
N PHE A 81 -5.36 1.61 1.22
CA PHE A 81 -4.64 0.68 2.09
C PHE A 81 -3.59 -0.17 1.35
N THR A 82 -3.79 -0.44 0.05
CA THR A 82 -2.88 -1.26 -0.77
C THR A 82 -2.57 -0.58 -2.09
N ASN A 83 -1.36 -0.82 -2.63
CA ASN A 83 -0.99 -0.33 -3.97
C ASN A 83 -1.95 -0.88 -5.04
N LYS A 84 -2.35 -2.15 -4.94
CA LYS A 84 -3.32 -2.75 -5.86
C LYS A 84 -4.65 -1.98 -5.89
N ALA A 85 -5.14 -1.49 -4.76
CA ALA A 85 -6.36 -0.68 -4.72
C ALA A 85 -6.15 0.69 -5.38
N ALA A 86 -4.98 1.32 -5.19
CA ALA A 86 -4.64 2.56 -5.87
C ALA A 86 -4.56 2.37 -7.38
N ASP A 87 -3.88 1.31 -7.85
CA ASP A 87 -3.77 0.97 -9.26
C ASP A 87 -5.14 0.70 -9.89
N GLU A 88 -6.03 -0.01 -9.18
CA GLU A 88 -7.40 -0.27 -9.63
C GLU A 88 -8.22 1.02 -9.80
N ILE A 89 -8.06 1.99 -8.89
CA ILE A 89 -8.72 3.29 -8.99
C ILE A 89 -8.22 4.01 -10.25
N VAL A 90 -6.91 4.09 -10.46
CA VAL A 90 -6.31 4.75 -11.64
C VAL A 90 -6.73 4.05 -12.93
N GLU A 91 -6.70 2.72 -12.96
CA GLU A 91 -7.15 1.94 -14.12
C GLU A 91 -8.61 2.20 -14.48
N ARG A 92 -9.49 2.24 -13.48
CA ARG A 92 -10.91 2.54 -13.69
C ARG A 92 -11.15 3.98 -14.15
N LEU A 93 -10.39 4.94 -13.62
CA LEU A 93 -10.43 6.33 -14.07
C LEU A 93 -9.99 6.43 -15.54
N ARG A 94 -8.90 5.76 -15.94
CA ARG A 94 -8.41 5.73 -17.33
C ARG A 94 -9.37 5.02 -18.30
N LYS A 95 -10.16 4.07 -17.84
CA LYS A 95 -11.23 3.47 -18.68
C LYS A 95 -12.32 4.49 -19.04
N ILE A 96 -12.59 5.45 -18.16
CA ILE A 96 -13.59 6.50 -18.39
C ILE A 96 -12.95 7.72 -19.09
N LYS A 97 -11.74 8.08 -18.68
CA LYS A 97 -10.96 9.21 -19.20
C LYS A 97 -9.54 8.73 -19.59
N PRO A 98 -9.34 8.27 -20.83
CA PRO A 98 -8.07 7.66 -21.26
C PRO A 98 -6.87 8.59 -21.30
N ASP A 99 -7.09 9.90 -21.33
CA ASP A 99 -6.08 10.96 -21.43
C ASP A 99 -5.44 11.35 -20.08
N ILE A 100 -5.72 10.62 -19.00
CA ILE A 100 -5.09 10.85 -17.68
C ILE A 100 -3.62 10.44 -17.75
N ALA A 101 -2.74 11.43 -17.67
CA ALA A 101 -1.30 11.22 -17.62
C ALA A 101 -0.83 10.74 -16.23
N PRO A 102 0.27 9.99 -16.14
CA PRO A 102 0.79 9.48 -14.87
C PRO A 102 1.15 10.57 -13.85
N ASP A 103 1.67 11.70 -14.29
CA ASP A 103 2.02 12.87 -13.47
C ASP A 103 0.81 13.49 -12.76
N GLN A 104 -0.37 13.43 -13.37
CA GLN A 104 -1.61 13.96 -12.81
C GLN A 104 -2.11 13.16 -11.59
N VAL A 105 -1.70 11.92 -11.45
CA VAL A 105 -2.16 11.01 -10.37
C VAL A 105 -1.05 10.64 -9.37
N GLN A 106 0.03 11.42 -9.30
CA GLN A 106 1.11 11.20 -8.32
C GLN A 106 0.64 11.29 -6.86
N GLY A 107 -0.44 12.02 -6.59
CA GLY A 107 -1.10 12.07 -5.30
C GLY A 107 -1.91 10.80 -4.95
N PHE A 108 -1.99 9.79 -5.86
CA PHE A 108 -2.78 8.58 -5.65
C PHE A 108 -1.87 7.43 -5.22
N GLY A 109 -2.21 6.77 -4.13
CA GLY A 109 -1.37 5.69 -3.61
C GLY A 109 -1.71 5.28 -2.18
N THR A 110 -0.85 4.46 -1.60
CA THR A 110 -0.91 4.18 -0.16
C THR A 110 -0.37 5.37 0.64
N PHE A 111 -0.75 5.49 1.91
CA PHE A 111 -0.19 6.51 2.80
C PHE A 111 1.33 6.58 2.74
N HIS A 112 2.00 5.42 2.81
CA HIS A 112 3.46 5.33 2.77
C HIS A 112 4.03 5.71 1.40
N SER A 113 3.41 5.30 0.29
CA SER A 113 3.91 5.65 -1.05
C SER A 113 3.76 7.13 -1.37
N VAL A 114 2.67 7.75 -0.91
CA VAL A 114 2.48 9.21 -1.04
C VAL A 114 3.49 9.96 -0.16
N ALA A 115 3.67 9.56 1.11
CA ALA A 115 4.65 10.14 2.01
C ALA A 115 6.08 10.03 1.43
N LEU A 116 6.46 8.86 0.90
CA LEU A 116 7.76 8.64 0.26
C LEU A 116 7.98 9.59 -0.92
N ARG A 117 7.00 9.71 -1.84
CA ARG A 117 7.10 10.65 -2.97
C ARG A 117 7.23 12.09 -2.51
N MET A 118 6.48 12.49 -1.47
CA MET A 118 6.60 13.84 -0.91
C MET A 118 7.97 14.11 -0.31
N LEU A 119 8.55 13.16 0.44
CA LEU A 119 9.89 13.27 1.01
C LEU A 119 10.97 13.33 -0.08
N LYS A 120 10.83 12.54 -1.13
CA LYS A 120 11.79 12.55 -2.25
C LYS A 120 11.72 13.83 -3.07
N ASN A 121 10.53 14.38 -3.33
CA ASN A 121 10.32 15.39 -4.36
C ASN A 121 10.02 16.80 -3.81
N SER A 122 9.25 16.93 -2.72
CA SER A 122 8.65 18.22 -2.36
C SER A 122 8.88 18.70 -0.91
N LEU A 123 9.21 17.80 0.01
CA LEU A 123 9.48 18.17 1.40
C LEU A 123 10.99 18.34 1.63
N PRO A 124 11.41 19.33 2.45
CA PRO A 124 12.80 19.59 2.78
C PRO A 124 13.30 18.57 3.82
N VAL A 125 13.56 17.35 3.37
CA VAL A 125 13.92 16.21 4.23
C VAL A 125 15.22 16.47 5.01
N GLU A 126 16.05 17.38 4.53
CA GLU A 126 17.30 17.82 5.13
C GLU A 126 17.07 18.53 6.48
N GLU A 127 15.96 19.24 6.65
CA GLU A 127 15.59 19.90 7.91
C GLU A 127 15.28 18.88 9.03
N ALA A 128 14.89 17.67 8.65
CA ALA A 128 14.68 16.55 9.59
C ALA A 128 15.95 15.70 9.81
N GLY A 129 17.09 16.07 9.19
CA GLY A 129 18.38 15.41 9.33
C GLY A 129 18.58 14.18 8.45
N TRP A 130 17.93 14.15 7.30
CA TRP A 130 18.06 13.11 6.27
C TRP A 130 18.54 13.73 4.95
N THR A 131 18.92 12.92 3.97
CA THR A 131 19.18 13.42 2.60
C THR A 131 18.19 12.78 1.62
N LYS A 132 18.08 13.33 0.40
CA LYS A 132 17.17 12.80 -0.64
C LYS A 132 17.52 11.38 -1.08
N GLU A 133 18.78 10.96 -0.89
CA GLU A 133 19.28 9.64 -1.20
C GLU A 133 18.88 8.57 -0.17
N PHE A 134 18.09 8.94 0.84
CA PHE A 134 17.68 7.97 1.85
C PHE A 134 17.01 6.73 1.23
N THR A 135 17.27 5.58 1.85
CA THR A 135 16.61 4.32 1.48
C THR A 135 15.59 3.89 2.52
N VAL A 136 14.61 3.09 2.08
CA VAL A 136 13.57 2.57 2.97
C VAL A 136 13.99 1.20 3.48
N MET A 137 14.06 1.04 4.80
CA MET A 137 14.32 -0.25 5.44
C MET A 137 13.00 -0.96 5.76
N ASP A 138 13.03 -2.27 5.65
CA ASP A 138 11.89 -3.07 6.05
C ASP A 138 11.90 -3.38 7.55
N PRO A 139 10.80 -3.92 8.11
CA PRO A 139 10.70 -4.19 9.54
C PRO A 139 11.69 -5.23 10.08
N ASP A 140 12.21 -6.13 9.24
CA ASP A 140 13.21 -7.11 9.66
C ASP A 140 14.58 -6.45 9.76
N GLU A 141 14.96 -5.62 8.79
CA GLU A 141 16.18 -4.81 8.84
C GLU A 141 16.18 -3.84 10.04
N GLU A 142 15.04 -3.21 10.33
CA GLU A 142 14.90 -2.35 11.53
C GLU A 142 15.08 -3.15 12.83
N THR A 143 14.56 -4.38 12.87
CA THR A 143 14.70 -5.27 14.02
C THR A 143 16.15 -5.73 14.19
N ASP A 144 16.85 -6.06 13.11
CA ASP A 144 18.26 -6.46 13.13
C ASP A 144 19.14 -5.31 13.60
N LEU A 145 18.90 -4.09 13.11
CA LEU A 145 19.59 -2.89 13.56
C LEU A 145 19.36 -2.65 15.07
N ALA A 146 18.12 -2.77 15.52
CA ALA A 146 17.76 -2.64 16.94
C ALA A 146 18.45 -3.70 17.80
N MET A 147 18.56 -4.94 17.32
CA MET A 147 19.26 -6.01 18.03
C MET A 147 20.76 -5.74 18.13
N LYS A 148 21.40 -5.19 17.09
CA LYS A 148 22.79 -4.76 17.09
C LYS A 148 23.03 -3.69 18.15
N ILE A 149 22.20 -2.64 18.19
CA ILE A 149 22.27 -1.57 19.19
C ILE A 149 22.07 -2.09 20.61
N ILE A 150 21.11 -3.00 20.83
CA ILE A 150 20.89 -3.64 22.14
C ILE A 150 22.17 -4.35 22.61
N GLN A 151 22.88 -5.03 21.73
CA GLN A 151 24.10 -5.74 22.06
C GLN A 151 25.27 -4.78 22.33
N GLU A 152 25.48 -3.80 21.47
CA GLU A 152 26.56 -2.80 21.59
C GLU A 152 26.46 -1.95 22.85
N HIS A 153 25.23 -1.54 23.22
CA HIS A 153 24.98 -0.70 24.39
C HIS A 153 24.61 -1.48 25.66
N GLY A 154 24.63 -2.82 25.60
CA GLY A 154 24.32 -3.68 26.75
C GLY A 154 22.89 -3.47 27.31
N LEU A 155 21.92 -3.12 26.47
CA LEU A 155 20.56 -2.82 26.89
C LEU A 155 19.78 -4.07 27.35
N LYS A 156 19.06 -3.94 28.45
CA LYS A 156 18.25 -5.04 29.03
C LYS A 156 16.82 -5.00 28.49
N VAL A 157 16.64 -5.40 27.25
CA VAL A 157 15.34 -5.48 26.58
C VAL A 157 14.77 -6.89 26.73
N LYS A 158 13.53 -6.99 27.26
CA LYS A 158 12.78 -8.25 27.42
C LYS A 158 12.09 -8.67 26.11
N TYR A 159 11.80 -9.97 25.98
CA TYR A 159 11.04 -10.52 24.84
C TYR A 159 11.63 -10.12 23.47
N LYS A 160 12.95 -10.28 23.30
CA LYS A 160 13.66 -9.97 22.05
C LYS A 160 13.07 -10.69 20.82
N ASN A 161 12.54 -11.88 20.99
CA ASN A 161 11.83 -12.63 19.95
C ASN A 161 10.52 -11.96 19.45
N ARG A 162 10.06 -10.92 20.13
CA ARG A 162 8.90 -10.11 19.73
C ARG A 162 9.27 -8.63 19.51
N LEU A 163 10.56 -8.36 19.32
CA LEU A 163 11.07 -6.98 19.24
C LEU A 163 10.38 -6.19 18.14
N LYS A 164 10.25 -6.75 16.95
CA LYS A 164 9.52 -6.16 15.80
C LYS A 164 8.14 -5.63 16.20
N LYS A 165 7.33 -6.50 16.80
CA LYS A 165 5.98 -6.12 17.27
C LYS A 165 6.02 -5.08 18.39
N ARG A 166 7.03 -5.15 19.27
CA ARG A 166 7.18 -4.19 20.36
C ARG A 166 7.57 -2.81 19.86
N LEU A 167 8.46 -2.71 18.87
CA LEU A 167 8.81 -1.43 18.25
C LEU A 167 7.56 -0.77 17.62
N GLU A 168 6.77 -1.52 16.87
CA GLU A 168 5.51 -1.03 16.32
C GLU A 168 4.54 -0.54 17.41
N GLN A 169 4.35 -1.30 18.48
CA GLN A 169 3.42 -0.96 19.56
C GLN A 169 3.86 0.25 20.37
N GLU A 170 5.16 0.34 20.72
CA GLU A 170 5.69 1.46 21.50
C GLU A 170 5.51 2.78 20.76
N TYR A 171 5.73 2.79 19.44
CA TYR A 171 5.53 3.99 18.66
C TYR A 171 4.05 4.42 18.63
N GLN A 172 3.13 3.47 18.44
CA GLN A 172 1.68 3.74 18.50
C GLN A 172 1.25 4.25 19.88
N ASN A 173 1.81 3.67 20.96
CA ASN A 173 1.54 4.11 22.32
C ASN A 173 2.08 5.53 22.57
N TRP A 174 3.25 5.88 22.00
CA TRP A 174 3.81 7.22 22.08
C TRP A 174 2.89 8.25 21.40
N LEU A 175 2.43 7.97 20.20
CA LEU A 175 1.47 8.81 19.49
C LEU A 175 0.16 8.99 20.25
N ALA A 176 -0.31 7.95 20.93
CA ALA A 176 -1.51 7.99 21.74
C ALA A 176 -1.33 8.69 23.10
N GLY A 177 -0.14 9.23 23.39
CA GLY A 177 0.18 9.83 24.69
C GLY A 177 0.20 8.83 25.86
N LYS A 178 0.30 7.54 25.56
CA LYS A 178 0.25 6.43 26.55
C LYS A 178 1.65 5.90 26.92
N ALA A 179 2.71 6.54 26.44
CA ALA A 179 4.07 5.96 26.46
C ALA A 179 4.77 5.94 27.82
N GLU A 180 4.40 6.78 28.77
CA GLU A 180 5.28 7.05 29.92
C GLU A 180 5.18 6.08 31.09
N SER A 181 4.15 5.24 31.22
CA SER A 181 3.92 4.57 32.49
C SER A 181 4.20 3.06 32.55
N ARG A 182 4.55 2.39 31.44
CA ARG A 182 4.57 0.91 31.39
C ARG A 182 5.85 0.24 30.91
N CYS A 183 6.86 0.97 30.42
CA CYS A 183 8.13 0.35 30.03
C CYS A 183 8.95 -0.08 31.27
N ARG A 184 8.98 -1.39 31.54
CA ARG A 184 9.76 -2.00 32.63
C ARG A 184 11.14 -2.51 32.18
N ASP A 185 11.63 -2.08 31.01
CA ASP A 185 12.93 -2.46 30.46
C ASP A 185 13.56 -1.32 29.64
N ASP A 186 14.76 -1.54 29.10
CA ASP A 186 15.51 -0.49 28.38
C ASP A 186 15.00 -0.18 26.98
N LEU A 187 13.79 -0.59 26.58
CA LEU A 187 13.24 -0.30 25.26
C LEU A 187 13.11 1.22 25.00
N TYR A 188 12.79 1.99 26.06
CA TYR A 188 12.71 3.46 25.97
C TYR A 188 14.08 4.12 25.69
N ARG A 189 15.19 3.44 26.07
CA ARG A 189 16.57 3.89 25.77
C ARG A 189 17.00 3.50 24.37
N LEU A 190 16.48 2.39 23.84
CA LEU A 190 16.74 1.92 22.49
C LEU A 190 16.21 2.90 21.44
N TYR A 191 15.04 3.50 21.67
CA TYR A 191 14.34 4.30 20.67
C TYR A 191 15.15 5.48 20.12
N PRO A 192 15.71 6.37 20.97
CA PRO A 192 16.55 7.47 20.48
C PRO A 192 17.84 6.98 19.80
N LEU A 193 18.47 5.92 20.31
CA LEU A 193 19.66 5.35 19.69
C LEU A 193 19.34 4.78 18.29
N LEU A 194 18.21 4.08 18.16
CA LEU A 194 17.76 3.55 16.88
C LEU A 194 17.44 4.68 15.89
N ALA A 195 16.78 5.75 16.35
CA ALA A 195 16.47 6.91 15.50
C ALA A 195 17.75 7.62 15.03
N GLU A 196 18.75 7.80 15.90
CA GLU A 196 20.04 8.40 15.55
C GLU A 196 20.79 7.52 14.55
N GLU A 197 20.86 6.22 14.78
CA GLU A 197 21.56 5.28 13.89
C GLU A 197 20.89 5.19 12.51
N LYS A 198 19.55 5.21 12.45
CA LYS A 198 18.83 5.29 11.18
C LYS A 198 19.18 6.56 10.40
N LYS A 199 19.26 7.71 11.08
CA LYS A 199 19.70 8.97 10.46
C LYS A 199 21.13 8.88 9.96
N ARG A 200 22.06 8.33 10.77
CA ARG A 200 23.47 8.17 10.39
C ARG A 200 23.63 7.31 9.14
N GLN A 201 22.80 6.26 8.99
CA GLN A 201 22.78 5.39 7.82
C GLN A 201 21.90 5.91 6.68
N ASN A 202 21.28 7.05 6.84
CA ASN A 202 20.31 7.63 5.90
C ASN A 202 19.22 6.62 5.48
N LYS A 203 18.65 5.93 6.46
CA LYS A 203 17.63 4.88 6.27
C LYS A 203 16.36 5.22 7.04
N MET A 204 15.20 5.21 6.38
CA MET A 204 13.89 5.40 7.00
C MET A 204 13.13 4.08 7.08
N SER A 205 12.53 3.79 8.22
CA SER A 205 11.49 2.75 8.30
C SER A 205 10.15 3.26 7.75
N PHE A 206 9.19 2.36 7.54
CA PHE A 206 7.84 2.77 7.13
C PHE A 206 7.21 3.77 8.11
N ALA A 207 7.46 3.58 9.41
CA ALA A 207 7.02 4.51 10.43
C ALA A 207 7.66 5.90 10.29
N ASP A 208 8.96 5.95 9.96
CA ASP A 208 9.66 7.22 9.76
C ASP A 208 9.12 7.99 8.55
N LEU A 209 8.74 7.32 7.47
CA LEU A 209 8.14 7.99 6.31
C LEU A 209 6.94 8.85 6.71
N LEU A 210 6.01 8.29 7.47
CA LEU A 210 4.82 9.02 7.91
C LEU A 210 5.16 10.08 8.97
N ARG A 211 6.02 9.73 9.94
CA ARG A 211 6.40 10.65 11.02
C ARG A 211 7.13 11.88 10.48
N VAL A 212 8.18 11.67 9.67
CA VAL A 212 8.99 12.77 9.12
C VAL A 212 8.16 13.63 8.17
N SER A 213 7.33 13.01 7.32
CA SER A 213 6.42 13.78 6.46
C SER A 213 5.43 14.63 7.29
N THR A 214 4.88 14.06 8.36
CA THR A 214 3.95 14.78 9.26
C THR A 214 4.64 15.98 9.94
N GLU A 215 5.87 15.78 10.43
CA GLU A 215 6.68 16.81 11.07
C GLU A 215 6.98 17.95 10.11
N LEU A 216 7.52 17.65 8.92
CA LEU A 216 7.84 18.65 7.91
C LEU A 216 6.61 19.39 7.37
N LEU A 217 5.47 18.70 7.21
CA LEU A 217 4.21 19.35 6.84
C LEU A 217 3.72 20.34 7.91
N ARG A 218 3.89 20.01 9.19
CA ARG A 218 3.54 20.90 10.30
C ARG A 218 4.47 22.10 10.40
N MET A 219 5.79 21.89 10.29
CA MET A 219 6.78 22.97 10.25
C MET A 219 6.48 23.95 9.12
N LYS A 220 6.27 23.46 7.90
CA LYS A 220 5.88 24.29 6.76
C LYS A 220 4.56 25.03 6.98
N ALA A 221 3.68 24.47 7.81
CA ALA A 221 2.42 25.09 8.16
C ALA A 221 2.61 26.28 9.13
N GLU A 222 3.53 26.17 10.07
CA GLU A 222 3.85 27.17 11.08
C GLU A 222 4.64 28.34 10.46
N ASP A 223 5.66 28.06 9.64
CA ASP A 223 6.50 29.07 8.97
C ASP A 223 5.72 29.95 8.00
N SER A 224 4.70 29.40 7.36
CA SER A 224 3.91 30.14 6.36
C SER A 224 2.96 31.18 6.97
N GLY A 225 2.77 31.24 8.29
CA GLY A 225 1.78 32.07 8.97
C GLY A 225 0.35 31.83 8.43
N ALA A 226 -0.67 31.95 9.25
CA ALA A 226 -2.06 31.65 8.87
C ALA A 226 -2.58 32.43 7.64
N GLU A 227 -1.97 33.58 7.31
CA GLU A 227 -2.42 34.46 6.22
C GLU A 227 -1.68 34.33 4.89
N LYS A 228 -0.52 33.65 4.83
CA LYS A 228 0.36 33.62 3.64
C LYS A 228 0.57 32.23 3.05
N ARG A 229 -0.23 31.25 3.39
CA ARG A 229 -0.16 29.98 2.65
C ARG A 229 -0.60 30.21 1.22
N ASP A 230 0.36 30.08 0.32
CA ASP A 230 0.11 30.12 -1.10
C ASP A 230 -1.02 29.09 -1.42
N GLU A 231 -2.17 29.58 -1.92
CA GLU A 231 -3.32 28.72 -2.28
C GLU A 231 -2.94 27.63 -3.29
N LYS A 232 -1.77 27.81 -3.93
CA LYS A 232 -1.19 26.83 -4.87
C LYS A 232 -0.47 25.67 -4.18
N SER A 233 -0.15 25.74 -2.88
CA SER A 233 0.60 24.72 -2.15
C SER A 233 -0.33 23.73 -1.44
N GLY A 234 -0.28 22.44 -1.80
CA GLY A 234 -1.01 21.34 -1.19
C GLY A 234 -2.27 20.88 -1.95
N PRO A 235 -2.90 19.79 -1.50
CA PRO A 235 -4.12 19.26 -2.12
C PRO A 235 -5.33 20.16 -1.79
N ALA A 236 -6.28 20.23 -2.72
CA ALA A 236 -7.61 20.79 -2.47
C ALA A 236 -8.54 19.77 -1.83
N TRP A 237 -8.38 18.51 -2.20
CA TRP A 237 -9.16 17.39 -1.69
C TRP A 237 -8.27 16.20 -1.30
N ILE A 238 -8.63 15.56 -0.22
CA ILE A 238 -8.04 14.31 0.23
C ILE A 238 -9.17 13.27 0.30
N LEU A 239 -9.01 12.21 -0.50
CA LEU A 239 -9.96 11.11 -0.55
C LEU A 239 -9.31 9.88 0.08
N VAL A 240 -10.02 9.17 0.97
CA VAL A 240 -9.48 8.03 1.70
C VAL A 240 -10.38 6.82 1.50
N ASP A 241 -9.82 5.71 1.00
CA ASP A 241 -10.52 4.43 0.91
C ASP A 241 -10.20 3.54 2.11
N GLU A 242 -11.14 2.66 2.49
CA GLU A 242 -11.05 1.71 3.60
C GLU A 242 -10.54 2.37 4.91
N VAL A 243 -11.08 3.52 5.23
CA VAL A 243 -10.61 4.37 6.34
C VAL A 243 -10.60 3.69 7.70
N GLN A 244 -11.44 2.66 7.90
CA GLN A 244 -11.48 1.87 9.13
C GLN A 244 -10.20 1.05 9.39
N ASP A 245 -9.40 0.80 8.36
CA ASP A 245 -8.14 0.05 8.45
C ASP A 245 -6.92 0.95 8.69
N SER A 246 -7.12 2.27 8.77
CA SER A 246 -6.06 3.24 9.07
C SER A 246 -5.55 3.09 10.51
N ASP A 247 -4.33 3.57 10.76
CA ASP A 247 -3.74 3.69 12.09
C ASP A 247 -3.58 5.16 12.54
N LEU A 248 -3.15 5.38 13.78
CA LEU A 248 -3.01 6.72 14.33
C LEU A 248 -1.96 7.56 13.56
N MET A 249 -0.87 6.96 13.10
CA MET A 249 0.15 7.68 12.32
C MET A 249 -0.40 8.16 10.98
N GLN A 250 -1.20 7.33 10.33
CA GLN A 250 -1.86 7.67 9.08
C GLN A 250 -2.87 8.82 9.28
N ILE A 251 -3.56 8.85 10.43
CA ILE A 251 -4.46 9.94 10.76
C ILE A 251 -3.70 11.24 11.08
N GLU A 252 -2.56 11.15 11.78
CA GLU A 252 -1.70 12.30 12.03
C GLU A 252 -1.13 12.87 10.72
N PHE A 253 -0.71 11.99 9.81
CA PHE A 253 -0.27 12.39 8.47
C PHE A 253 -1.40 13.04 7.67
N LEU A 254 -2.61 12.46 7.70
CA LEU A 254 -3.79 13.00 7.05
C LEU A 254 -4.12 14.41 7.54
N ASP A 255 -4.03 14.63 8.86
CA ASP A 255 -4.29 15.94 9.49
C ASP A 255 -3.24 16.98 9.07
N ALA A 256 -1.96 16.60 9.09
CA ALA A 256 -0.87 17.46 8.64
C ALA A 256 -0.98 17.80 7.14
N LEU A 257 -1.32 16.81 6.32
CA LEU A 257 -1.53 16.97 4.87
C LEU A 257 -2.72 17.91 4.57
N ARG A 258 -3.80 17.78 5.34
CA ARG A 258 -4.96 18.66 5.24
C ARG A 258 -4.59 20.12 5.49
N GLY A 259 -3.70 20.38 6.46
CA GLY A 259 -3.23 21.72 6.80
C GLY A 259 -4.35 22.74 7.11
N GLY A 260 -5.52 22.24 7.53
CA GLY A 260 -6.69 23.06 7.86
C GLY A 260 -7.52 23.54 6.65
N LYS A 261 -7.07 23.34 5.41
CA LYS A 261 -7.70 23.88 4.18
C LYS A 261 -8.31 22.83 3.28
N ALA A 262 -7.63 21.68 3.07
CA ALA A 262 -8.12 20.64 2.18
C ALA A 262 -9.43 20.02 2.69
N LYS A 263 -10.34 19.73 1.78
CA LYS A 263 -11.56 18.98 2.10
C LYS A 263 -11.25 17.48 2.18
N ILE A 264 -11.93 16.78 3.09
CA ILE A 264 -11.76 15.32 3.29
C ILE A 264 -13.03 14.59 2.84
N PHE A 265 -12.84 13.54 2.06
CA PHE A 265 -13.88 12.58 1.72
C PHE A 265 -13.36 11.17 2.02
N ALA A 266 -13.84 10.54 3.08
CA ALA A 266 -13.39 9.23 3.52
C ALA A 266 -14.51 8.19 3.38
N VAL A 267 -14.18 7.03 2.83
CA VAL A 267 -15.12 5.92 2.68
C VAL A 267 -14.62 4.72 3.48
N GLY A 268 -15.52 4.05 4.18
CA GLY A 268 -15.17 2.86 4.95
C GLY A 268 -16.38 2.13 5.51
N ASP A 269 -16.13 0.98 6.12
CA ASP A 269 -17.14 0.17 6.79
C ASP A 269 -16.67 -0.13 8.23
N PRO A 270 -17.28 0.47 9.25
CA PRO A 270 -16.87 0.26 10.64
C PRO A 270 -17.06 -1.19 11.12
N ASN A 271 -17.81 -2.03 10.39
CA ASN A 271 -17.98 -3.46 10.66
C ASN A 271 -16.90 -4.34 10.02
N GLN A 272 -16.07 -3.81 9.13
CA GLN A 272 -15.00 -4.54 8.44
C GLN A 272 -13.62 -4.28 9.03
N VAL A 273 -13.50 -3.93 10.30
CA VAL A 273 -12.21 -3.73 10.99
C VAL A 273 -11.54 -5.09 11.20
N ILE A 274 -10.66 -5.48 10.27
CA ILE A 274 -9.94 -6.78 10.33
C ILE A 274 -8.48 -6.65 10.79
N TYR A 275 -7.98 -5.42 10.93
CA TYR A 275 -6.61 -5.10 11.34
C TYR A 275 -6.49 -4.56 12.78
N SER A 276 -7.48 -4.78 13.65
CA SER A 276 -7.47 -4.35 15.07
C SER A 276 -6.25 -4.83 15.87
N TRP A 277 -5.60 -5.91 15.44
CA TRP A 277 -4.37 -6.43 16.03
C TRP A 277 -3.15 -5.51 15.86
N ARG A 278 -3.22 -4.49 14.98
CA ARG A 278 -2.17 -3.47 14.81
C ARG A 278 -2.10 -2.46 15.95
N GLY A 279 -2.94 -2.55 16.95
CA GLY A 279 -2.74 -1.88 18.24
C GLY A 279 -3.64 -0.69 18.53
N THR A 280 -4.56 -0.32 17.66
CA THR A 280 -5.55 0.71 17.95
C THR A 280 -6.80 0.08 18.54
N GLY A 281 -7.09 0.32 19.82
CA GLY A 281 -8.33 -0.13 20.45
C GLY A 281 -9.57 0.63 19.97
N ASP A 282 -9.38 1.71 19.20
CA ASP A 282 -10.43 2.60 18.73
C ASP A 282 -10.78 2.31 17.27
N ASN A 283 -12.04 2.46 16.91
CA ASN A 283 -12.48 2.37 15.53
C ASN A 283 -12.09 3.66 14.78
N MET A 284 -11.15 3.55 13.86
CA MET A 284 -10.57 4.69 13.12
C MET A 284 -11.61 5.46 12.31
N PHE A 285 -12.67 4.80 11.84
CA PHE A 285 -13.78 5.47 11.16
C PHE A 285 -14.42 6.55 12.05
N TYR A 286 -14.71 6.22 13.30
CA TYR A 286 -15.29 7.19 14.24
C TYR A 286 -14.28 8.21 14.73
N LEU A 287 -13.01 7.83 14.86
CA LEU A 287 -11.94 8.77 15.24
C LEU A 287 -11.83 9.89 14.19
N ILE A 288 -11.79 9.54 12.90
CA ILE A 288 -11.75 10.52 11.80
C ILE A 288 -13.01 11.38 11.79
N LYS A 289 -14.19 10.76 11.94
CA LYS A 289 -15.45 11.50 12.03
C LYS A 289 -15.40 12.59 13.11
N HIS A 290 -14.96 12.24 14.30
CA HIS A 290 -14.91 13.18 15.42
C HIS A 290 -13.78 14.21 15.27
N ARG A 291 -12.59 13.78 14.88
CA ARG A 291 -11.42 14.66 14.76
C ARG A 291 -11.63 15.77 13.73
N PHE A 292 -12.25 15.46 12.61
CA PHE A 292 -12.47 16.42 11.53
C PHE A 292 -13.87 17.05 11.53
N GLY A 293 -14.72 16.72 12.50
CA GLY A 293 -16.11 17.16 12.52
C GLY A 293 -16.88 16.73 11.27
N ALA A 294 -16.58 15.52 10.76
CA ALA A 294 -17.05 15.08 9.46
C ALA A 294 -18.55 14.74 9.48
N LYS A 295 -19.26 15.20 8.45
CA LYS A 295 -20.62 14.78 8.14
C LYS A 295 -20.61 13.30 7.81
N GLU A 296 -21.50 12.51 8.42
CA GLU A 296 -21.66 11.10 8.09
C GLU A 296 -22.77 10.90 7.07
N LEU A 297 -22.45 10.19 5.99
CA LEU A 297 -23.40 9.68 5.00
C LEU A 297 -23.38 8.14 5.03
N THR A 298 -24.43 7.51 4.54
CA THR A 298 -24.55 6.04 4.61
C THR A 298 -24.87 5.45 3.24
N LEU A 299 -24.21 4.32 2.90
CA LEU A 299 -24.56 3.49 1.75
C LEU A 299 -25.13 2.15 2.25
N PRO A 300 -26.45 2.05 2.45
CA PRO A 300 -27.06 0.90 3.10
C PRO A 300 -27.26 -0.32 2.18
N VAL A 301 -27.22 -0.13 0.85
CA VAL A 301 -27.67 -1.12 -0.12
C VAL A 301 -26.51 -1.99 -0.61
N ASN A 302 -26.63 -3.31 -0.44
CA ASN A 302 -25.67 -4.31 -0.94
C ASN A 302 -26.11 -4.84 -2.31
N TYR A 303 -25.23 -4.75 -3.30
CA TYR A 303 -25.43 -5.24 -4.67
C TYR A 303 -24.69 -6.54 -4.97
N ARG A 304 -23.83 -6.99 -4.04
CA ARG A 304 -22.91 -8.12 -4.25
C ARG A 304 -23.50 -9.46 -3.82
N SER A 305 -24.04 -9.50 -2.61
CA SER A 305 -24.34 -10.75 -1.90
C SER A 305 -25.81 -11.12 -2.01
N ASN A 306 -26.09 -12.44 -2.03
CA ASN A 306 -27.45 -12.95 -1.98
C ASN A 306 -28.07 -12.83 -0.56
N ALA A 307 -29.39 -13.01 -0.48
CA ALA A 307 -30.16 -12.84 0.75
C ALA A 307 -29.69 -13.74 1.91
N SER A 308 -29.24 -14.98 1.63
CA SER A 308 -28.77 -15.90 2.66
C SER A 308 -27.47 -15.44 3.30
N ILE A 309 -26.53 -14.91 2.51
CA ILE A 309 -25.26 -14.34 3.02
C ILE A 309 -25.57 -13.11 3.86
N LEU A 310 -26.44 -12.23 3.39
CA LEU A 310 -26.80 -11.02 4.13
C LEU A 310 -27.55 -11.33 5.44
N ALA A 311 -28.42 -12.33 5.44
CA ALA A 311 -29.08 -12.79 6.66
C ALA A 311 -28.10 -13.30 7.70
N ALA A 312 -27.04 -14.02 7.27
CA ALA A 312 -25.97 -14.44 8.15
C ALA A 312 -25.13 -13.24 8.62
N ALA A 313 -24.66 -12.38 7.72
CA ALA A 313 -23.84 -11.22 8.02
C ALA A 313 -24.53 -10.25 8.99
N ASN A 314 -25.82 -10.01 8.83
CA ASN A 314 -26.61 -9.12 9.67
C ASN A 314 -26.68 -9.57 11.16
N ARG A 315 -26.35 -10.85 11.46
CA ARG A 315 -26.24 -11.36 12.84
C ARG A 315 -24.94 -10.95 13.54
N PHE A 316 -23.94 -10.55 12.76
CA PHE A 316 -22.63 -10.19 13.26
C PHE A 316 -22.36 -8.68 13.24
N LEU A 317 -23.31 -7.87 12.76
CA LEU A 317 -23.17 -6.41 12.73
C LEU A 317 -23.03 -5.88 14.17
N GLN A 318 -22.02 -5.06 14.38
CA GLN A 318 -21.79 -4.34 15.62
C GLN A 318 -22.24 -2.88 15.54
N PHE A 319 -22.23 -2.29 14.35
CA PHE A 319 -22.51 -0.88 14.10
C PHE A 319 -23.51 -0.71 12.94
N GLY A 320 -24.32 0.33 13.02
CA GLY A 320 -25.20 0.75 11.94
C GLY A 320 -26.48 -0.07 11.80
N ASN A 321 -27.18 0.16 10.69
CA ASN A 321 -28.44 -0.48 10.36
C ASN A 321 -28.20 -1.79 9.59
N ARG A 322 -29.26 -2.64 9.54
CA ARG A 322 -29.23 -3.87 8.73
C ARG A 322 -28.86 -3.58 7.28
N ILE A 323 -28.01 -4.42 6.71
CA ILE A 323 -27.63 -4.37 5.31
C ILE A 323 -28.85 -4.78 4.47
N GLN A 324 -29.24 -3.92 3.55
CA GLN A 324 -30.31 -4.17 2.58
C GLN A 324 -29.69 -4.76 1.32
N GLY A 325 -30.24 -5.87 0.82
CA GLY A 325 -29.75 -6.51 -0.40
C GLY A 325 -30.71 -6.28 -1.56
N THR A 326 -30.18 -6.23 -2.77
CA THR A 326 -30.96 -6.20 -4.03
C THR A 326 -31.17 -7.59 -4.63
N ARG A 327 -30.40 -8.60 -4.18
CA ARG A 327 -30.48 -9.96 -4.68
C ARG A 327 -31.34 -10.82 -3.76
N GLU A 328 -32.51 -11.18 -4.23
CA GLU A 328 -33.48 -12.02 -3.48
C GLU A 328 -33.10 -13.49 -3.46
N GLU A 329 -32.17 -13.90 -4.33
CA GLU A 329 -31.74 -15.31 -4.46
C GLU A 329 -31.29 -15.88 -3.11
N GLN A 330 -31.86 -17.02 -2.74
CA GLN A 330 -31.47 -17.75 -1.55
C GLN A 330 -30.59 -18.95 -1.93
N ARG A 331 -29.41 -19.01 -1.35
CA ARG A 331 -28.50 -20.16 -1.48
C ARG A 331 -28.12 -20.70 -0.12
N ARG A 332 -28.10 -22.01 0.00
CA ARG A 332 -27.75 -22.67 1.27
C ARG A 332 -26.28 -22.40 1.62
N ILE A 333 -26.05 -21.86 2.81
CA ILE A 333 -24.73 -21.81 3.44
C ILE A 333 -24.48 -23.18 4.09
N THR A 334 -23.40 -23.86 3.72
CA THR A 334 -23.01 -25.14 4.28
C THR A 334 -21.92 -24.92 5.32
N VAL A 335 -22.14 -25.45 6.54
CA VAL A 335 -21.15 -25.47 7.61
C VAL A 335 -20.81 -26.93 7.90
N ARG A 336 -19.52 -27.24 7.94
CA ARG A 336 -19.02 -28.59 8.23
C ARG A 336 -17.83 -28.51 9.17
N ASN A 337 -17.72 -29.52 10.03
CA ASN A 337 -16.53 -29.78 10.82
C ASN A 337 -15.78 -30.98 10.21
N HIS A 338 -14.46 -30.85 10.14
CA HIS A 338 -13.57 -31.90 9.70
C HIS A 338 -12.68 -32.35 10.87
N TYR A 339 -12.22 -33.58 10.87
CA TYR A 339 -11.40 -34.13 11.92
C TYR A 339 -10.00 -33.50 11.93
N ASP A 340 -9.47 -33.25 10.73
CA ASP A 340 -8.15 -32.67 10.55
C ASP A 340 -8.11 -31.78 9.28
N PRO A 341 -7.07 -30.96 9.10
CA PRO A 341 -6.91 -30.09 7.93
C PRO A 341 -6.78 -30.85 6.60
N PHE A 342 -6.32 -32.10 6.62
CA PHE A 342 -6.20 -32.91 5.41
C PHE A 342 -7.57 -33.34 4.89
N GLN A 343 -8.46 -33.83 5.76
CA GLN A 343 -9.85 -34.14 5.41
C GLN A 343 -10.62 -32.91 4.92
N GLU A 344 -10.35 -31.72 5.53
CA GLU A 344 -10.90 -30.46 5.06
C GLU A 344 -10.46 -30.17 3.61
N ALA A 345 -9.17 -30.30 3.32
CA ALA A 345 -8.61 -30.05 1.99
C ALA A 345 -9.14 -31.03 0.94
N GLU A 346 -9.27 -32.34 1.25
CA GLU A 346 -9.86 -33.36 0.38
C GLU A 346 -11.32 -33.01 0.07
N TYR A 347 -12.12 -32.69 1.08
CA TYR A 347 -13.50 -32.27 0.89
C TYR A 347 -13.62 -31.04 -0.01
N LEU A 348 -12.73 -30.04 0.17
CA LEU A 348 -12.70 -28.86 -0.68
C LEU A 348 -12.32 -29.20 -2.12
N ALA A 349 -11.34 -30.08 -2.32
CA ALA A 349 -10.94 -30.53 -3.64
C ALA A 349 -12.09 -31.22 -4.40
N GLU A 350 -12.81 -32.12 -3.75
CA GLU A 350 -14.00 -32.78 -4.34
C GLU A 350 -15.08 -31.76 -4.70
N LYS A 351 -15.33 -30.76 -3.82
CA LYS A 351 -16.32 -29.72 -4.07
C LYS A 351 -15.92 -28.83 -5.24
N ILE A 352 -14.65 -28.43 -5.31
CA ILE A 352 -14.11 -27.61 -6.41
C ILE A 352 -14.24 -28.37 -7.74
N GLN A 353 -13.85 -29.65 -7.78
CA GLN A 353 -13.99 -30.47 -8.98
C GLN A 353 -15.45 -30.60 -9.42
N LYS A 354 -16.38 -30.75 -8.46
CA LYS A 354 -17.81 -30.81 -8.78
C LYS A 354 -18.28 -29.49 -9.37
N LEU A 355 -17.95 -28.34 -8.74
CA LEU A 355 -18.29 -27.01 -9.25
C LEU A 355 -17.72 -26.77 -10.65
N HIS A 356 -16.50 -27.26 -10.89
CA HIS A 356 -15.87 -27.16 -12.21
C HIS A 356 -16.58 -27.99 -13.25
N LYS A 357 -16.99 -29.26 -12.92
CA LYS A 357 -17.82 -30.10 -13.79
C LYS A 357 -19.19 -29.46 -14.08
N ASP A 358 -19.74 -28.69 -13.12
CA ASP A 358 -21.00 -27.96 -13.27
C ASP A 358 -20.80 -26.64 -14.04
N GLY A 359 -19.62 -26.41 -14.67
CA GLY A 359 -19.33 -25.27 -15.56
C GLY A 359 -18.69 -24.05 -14.89
N LYS A 360 -18.31 -24.12 -13.60
CA LYS A 360 -17.59 -23.01 -12.94
C LYS A 360 -16.10 -23.02 -13.30
N GLY A 361 -15.56 -21.87 -13.71
CA GLY A 361 -14.11 -21.70 -13.89
C GLY A 361 -13.36 -21.73 -12.54
N TYR A 362 -12.17 -22.30 -12.48
CA TYR A 362 -11.36 -22.29 -11.26
C TYR A 362 -11.12 -20.88 -10.72
N ARG A 363 -10.92 -19.89 -11.58
CA ARG A 363 -10.75 -18.48 -11.22
C ARG A 363 -11.96 -17.82 -10.56
N GLU A 364 -13.13 -18.46 -10.60
CA GLU A 364 -14.36 -18.01 -9.94
C GLU A 364 -14.49 -18.57 -8.52
N ILE A 365 -13.54 -19.40 -8.08
CA ILE A 365 -13.54 -20.08 -6.78
C ILE A 365 -12.44 -19.51 -5.92
N ALA A 366 -12.75 -19.10 -4.70
CA ALA A 366 -11.78 -18.66 -3.72
C ALA A 366 -11.87 -19.49 -2.44
N VAL A 367 -10.72 -19.86 -1.88
CA VAL A 367 -10.59 -20.53 -0.60
C VAL A 367 -9.89 -19.60 0.38
N PHE A 368 -10.55 -19.27 1.49
CA PHE A 368 -9.99 -18.44 2.54
C PHE A 368 -9.56 -19.29 3.72
N TYR A 369 -8.37 -19.05 4.24
CA TYR A 369 -7.83 -19.69 5.43
C TYR A 369 -7.21 -18.64 6.37
N ARG A 370 -7.09 -18.95 7.63
CA ARG A 370 -6.63 -17.99 8.64
C ARG A 370 -5.12 -18.01 8.85
N PRO A 371 -4.47 -19.13 9.21
CA PRO A 371 -3.03 -19.22 9.34
C PRO A 371 -2.37 -19.65 8.02
N GLN A 372 -1.27 -18.99 7.66
CA GLN A 372 -0.57 -19.23 6.40
C GLN A 372 -0.17 -20.69 6.16
N HIS A 373 0.24 -21.41 7.23
CA HIS A 373 0.63 -22.84 7.09
C HIS A 373 -0.50 -23.76 6.58
N GLN A 374 -1.76 -23.33 6.66
CA GLN A 374 -2.88 -24.10 6.08
C GLN A 374 -2.79 -24.16 4.55
N SER A 375 -2.16 -23.16 3.90
CA SER A 375 -2.01 -23.18 2.45
C SER A 375 -1.20 -24.37 1.95
N GLU A 376 -0.19 -24.81 2.69
CA GLU A 376 0.69 -25.91 2.27
C GLU A 376 -0.07 -27.23 2.10
N ILE A 377 -1.04 -27.51 2.98
CA ILE A 377 -1.88 -28.72 2.89
C ILE A 377 -2.85 -28.59 1.70
N LEU A 378 -3.47 -27.41 1.55
CA LEU A 378 -4.37 -27.12 0.44
C LEU A 378 -3.66 -27.26 -0.92
N GLU A 379 -2.46 -26.67 -1.07
CA GLU A 379 -1.67 -26.78 -2.30
C GLU A 379 -1.33 -28.22 -2.64
N LYS A 380 -0.84 -29.00 -1.66
CA LYS A 380 -0.49 -30.41 -1.85
C LYS A 380 -1.69 -31.26 -2.30
N VAL A 381 -2.85 -31.05 -1.65
CA VAL A 381 -4.07 -31.78 -1.98
C VAL A 381 -4.62 -31.35 -3.34
N PHE A 382 -4.67 -30.03 -3.62
CA PHE A 382 -5.16 -29.50 -4.89
C PHE A 382 -4.28 -29.96 -6.07
N ALA A 383 -2.95 -29.95 -5.90
CA ALA A 383 -2.03 -30.47 -6.90
C ALA A 383 -2.27 -31.94 -7.19
N ARG A 384 -2.51 -32.79 -6.15
CA ARG A 384 -2.86 -34.22 -6.31
C ARG A 384 -4.14 -34.43 -7.11
N HIS A 385 -5.12 -33.54 -6.93
CA HIS A 385 -6.39 -33.57 -7.64
C HIS A 385 -6.37 -32.85 -9.00
N GLY A 386 -5.20 -32.32 -9.45
CA GLY A 386 -5.06 -31.59 -10.70
C GLY A 386 -5.83 -30.27 -10.72
N ILE A 387 -6.06 -29.65 -9.55
CA ILE A 387 -6.74 -28.36 -9.40
C ILE A 387 -5.69 -27.26 -9.45
N PRO A 388 -5.68 -26.40 -10.48
CA PRO A 388 -4.79 -25.23 -10.50
C PRO A 388 -5.20 -24.24 -9.43
N CYS A 389 -4.24 -23.77 -8.64
CA CYS A 389 -4.46 -22.74 -7.62
C CYS A 389 -3.34 -21.70 -7.62
N GLU A 390 -3.68 -20.48 -7.26
CA GLU A 390 -2.75 -19.38 -7.03
C GLU A 390 -2.89 -18.91 -5.58
N LEU A 391 -1.76 -18.81 -4.87
CA LEU A 391 -1.75 -18.22 -3.53
C LEU A 391 -1.76 -16.70 -3.62
N SER A 392 -2.55 -16.06 -2.75
CA SER A 392 -2.55 -14.60 -2.61
C SER A 392 -1.22 -14.08 -2.05
N VAL A 393 -0.53 -14.89 -1.25
CA VAL A 393 0.81 -14.57 -0.74
C VAL A 393 1.82 -15.05 -1.78
N LYS A 394 2.25 -14.17 -2.64
CA LYS A 394 3.35 -14.43 -3.60
C LYS A 394 4.67 -14.47 -2.85
N LYS A 395 5.62 -15.27 -3.36
CA LYS A 395 7.02 -15.16 -2.93
C LYS A 395 7.45 -13.70 -3.08
N THR A 396 8.03 -13.16 -2.04
CA THR A 396 8.61 -11.82 -2.07
C THR A 396 10.01 -11.88 -2.69
N LEU A 397 10.58 -10.74 -3.06
CA LEU A 397 11.96 -10.67 -3.56
C LEU A 397 12.95 -11.29 -2.54
N LYS A 398 12.64 -11.23 -1.25
CA LYS A 398 13.45 -11.84 -0.18
C LYS A 398 13.46 -13.36 -0.18
N ASP A 399 12.42 -13.99 -0.71
CA ASP A 399 12.30 -15.45 -0.77
C ASP A 399 13.10 -16.03 -1.95
N ILE A 400 13.67 -15.16 -2.80
CA ILE A 400 14.54 -15.51 -3.92
C ILE A 400 15.95 -14.99 -3.59
N PRO A 401 16.89 -15.85 -3.19
CA PRO A 401 18.20 -15.43 -2.66
C PRO A 401 18.93 -14.43 -3.55
N VAL A 402 19.04 -14.71 -4.85
CA VAL A 402 19.73 -13.84 -5.80
C VAL A 402 19.09 -12.46 -5.91
N LEU A 403 17.75 -12.36 -5.88
CA LEU A 403 17.05 -11.06 -5.92
C LEU A 403 17.18 -10.31 -4.59
N ASN A 404 17.12 -11.01 -3.47
CA ASN A 404 17.36 -10.39 -2.16
C ASN A 404 18.74 -9.76 -2.08
N TRP A 405 19.76 -10.44 -2.58
CA TRP A 405 21.13 -9.92 -2.66
C TRP A 405 21.21 -8.75 -3.66
N LEU A 406 20.70 -8.89 -4.88
CA LEU A 406 20.73 -7.84 -5.90
C LEU A 406 20.06 -6.54 -5.43
N VAL A 407 18.90 -6.63 -4.77
CA VAL A 407 18.22 -5.47 -4.20
C VAL A 407 19.10 -4.76 -3.17
N LYS A 408 19.87 -5.51 -2.36
CA LYS A 408 20.83 -4.90 -1.44
C LYS A 408 21.97 -4.19 -2.18
N VAL A 409 22.48 -4.77 -3.26
CA VAL A 409 23.49 -4.12 -4.12
C VAL A 409 22.98 -2.79 -4.64
N LEU A 410 21.80 -2.79 -5.27
CA LEU A 410 21.19 -1.58 -5.82
C LEU A 410 20.90 -0.51 -4.74
N ARG A 411 20.39 -0.92 -3.59
CA ARG A 411 20.12 0.00 -2.46
C ARG A 411 21.40 0.63 -1.92
N ALA A 412 22.47 -0.16 -1.73
CA ALA A 412 23.75 0.33 -1.26
C ALA A 412 24.43 1.25 -2.29
N SER A 413 24.16 1.07 -3.57
CA SER A 413 24.66 1.93 -4.64
C SER A 413 23.99 3.31 -4.64
N VAL A 414 22.72 3.40 -4.25
CA VAL A 414 21.99 4.68 -4.16
C VAL A 414 22.26 5.41 -2.85
N ASN A 415 22.49 4.67 -1.75
CA ASN A 415 22.72 5.25 -0.42
C ASN A 415 24.13 4.94 0.08
N PRO A 416 25.13 5.82 -0.13
CA PRO A 416 26.51 5.59 0.28
C PRO A 416 26.70 5.48 1.80
N ALA A 417 25.78 6.02 2.60
CA ALA A 417 25.81 5.96 4.06
C ALA A 417 25.36 4.60 4.63
N ASP A 418 24.74 3.73 3.80
CA ASP A 418 24.23 2.43 4.22
C ASP A 418 25.36 1.36 4.34
N MET A 419 26.21 1.52 5.35
CA MET A 419 27.31 0.58 5.62
C MET A 419 26.80 -0.81 5.98
N GLN A 420 25.68 -0.93 6.68
CA GLN A 420 25.11 -2.22 7.06
C GLN A 420 24.70 -3.06 5.84
N THR A 421 24.07 -2.44 4.84
CA THR A 421 23.73 -3.15 3.61
C THR A 421 24.96 -3.51 2.79
N LYS A 422 26.00 -2.64 2.76
CA LYS A 422 27.29 -2.95 2.13
C LYS A 422 27.96 -4.17 2.79
N GLU A 423 28.03 -4.20 4.12
CA GLU A 423 28.54 -5.36 4.86
C GLU A 423 27.73 -6.63 4.56
N ALA A 424 26.41 -6.54 4.48
CA ALA A 424 25.54 -7.67 4.17
C ALA A 424 25.69 -8.18 2.72
N VAL A 425 26.02 -7.32 1.77
CA VAL A 425 26.35 -7.71 0.39
C VAL A 425 27.66 -8.50 0.34
N LEU A 426 28.70 -8.04 1.05
CA LEU A 426 30.01 -8.72 1.11
C LEU A 426 29.95 -10.04 1.86
N ALA A 427 29.18 -10.10 2.95
CA ALA A 427 29.07 -11.29 3.78
C ALA A 427 28.17 -12.38 3.20
N ASP A 428 27.56 -12.14 2.04
CA ASP A 428 26.72 -13.15 1.40
C ASP A 428 27.55 -14.35 0.98
N PRO A 429 27.23 -15.57 1.44
CA PRO A 429 28.09 -16.73 1.22
C PRO A 429 28.08 -17.24 -0.23
N GLN A 430 27.11 -16.85 -1.02
CA GLN A 430 26.94 -17.32 -2.40
C GLN A 430 27.34 -16.26 -3.43
N TYR A 431 27.07 -14.98 -3.16
CA TYR A 431 27.23 -13.90 -4.14
C TYR A 431 28.21 -12.81 -3.67
N GLY A 432 28.77 -12.91 -2.48
CA GLY A 432 29.65 -11.89 -1.91
C GLY A 432 30.93 -11.70 -2.73
N ASP A 433 31.17 -10.48 -3.24
CA ASP A 433 32.32 -10.11 -4.05
C ASP A 433 32.79 -8.69 -3.71
N GLU A 434 34.13 -8.53 -3.38
CA GLU A 434 34.70 -7.23 -3.06
C GLU A 434 34.66 -6.24 -4.23
N SER A 435 34.71 -6.72 -5.49
CA SER A 435 34.68 -5.87 -6.67
C SER A 435 33.36 -5.12 -6.79
N ILE A 436 32.26 -5.72 -6.33
CA ILE A 436 30.92 -5.10 -6.33
C ILE A 436 30.86 -3.92 -5.36
N CYS A 437 31.52 -4.00 -4.21
CA CYS A 437 31.56 -2.88 -3.27
C CYS A 437 32.23 -1.64 -3.84
N ARG A 438 33.29 -1.80 -4.62
CA ARG A 438 33.93 -0.69 -5.34
C ARG A 438 32.93 -0.09 -6.35
N ARG A 439 32.28 -0.92 -7.16
CA ARG A 439 31.31 -0.48 -8.18
C ARG A 439 30.08 0.20 -7.57
N MET A 440 29.61 -0.26 -6.41
CA MET A 440 28.54 0.43 -5.66
C MET A 440 28.95 1.85 -5.25
N THR A 441 30.21 2.03 -4.83
CA THR A 441 30.72 3.35 -4.44
C THR A 441 30.87 4.27 -5.65
N GLU A 442 31.45 3.78 -6.74
CA GLU A 442 31.57 4.50 -8.01
C GLU A 442 30.20 4.90 -8.56
N PHE A 443 29.18 4.02 -8.48
CA PHE A 443 27.81 4.31 -8.88
C PHE A 443 27.20 5.45 -8.08
N SER A 444 27.40 5.46 -6.75
CA SER A 444 26.87 6.53 -5.89
C SER A 444 27.52 7.89 -6.15
N GLU A 445 28.81 7.91 -6.52
CA GLU A 445 29.54 9.15 -6.88
C GLU A 445 29.14 9.70 -8.25
N ASP A 446 28.78 8.83 -9.18
CA ASP A 446 28.38 9.16 -10.56
C ASP A 446 26.85 9.11 -10.78
N ALA A 447 26.05 9.20 -9.71
CA ALA A 447 24.59 9.02 -9.76
C ALA A 447 23.88 9.91 -10.82
N GLY A 448 24.46 11.08 -11.16
CA GLY A 448 23.96 11.93 -12.25
C GLY A 448 24.21 11.38 -13.66
N LYS A 449 25.15 10.46 -13.86
CA LYS A 449 25.48 9.85 -15.16
C LYS A 449 24.85 8.48 -15.35
N SER A 450 24.39 7.86 -14.27
CA SER A 450 23.83 6.51 -14.27
C SER A 450 22.31 6.48 -14.49
N SER A 451 21.65 7.64 -14.56
CA SER A 451 20.25 7.75 -14.92
C SER A 451 20.06 7.38 -16.40
N GLY A 452 19.32 6.30 -16.68
CA GLY A 452 19.01 5.86 -18.03
C GLY A 452 19.74 4.61 -18.52
N LEU A 453 20.52 3.93 -17.66
CA LEU A 453 21.15 2.66 -18.00
C LEU A 453 20.09 1.58 -18.27
N SER A 454 20.33 0.79 -19.33
CA SER A 454 19.56 -0.40 -19.64
C SER A 454 19.85 -1.54 -18.64
N ALA A 455 19.03 -2.58 -18.65
CA ALA A 455 19.24 -3.78 -17.82
C ALA A 455 20.60 -4.44 -18.10
N GLU A 456 20.99 -4.53 -19.38
CA GLU A 456 22.28 -5.11 -19.80
C GLU A 456 23.44 -4.25 -19.33
N GLU A 457 23.33 -2.92 -19.44
CA GLU A 457 24.36 -2.00 -18.96
C GLU A 457 24.52 -2.08 -17.43
N LEU A 458 23.44 -2.17 -16.67
CA LEU A 458 23.49 -2.39 -15.22
C LEU A 458 24.12 -3.75 -14.85
N PHE A 459 23.75 -4.80 -15.60
CA PHE A 459 24.30 -6.14 -15.39
C PHE A 459 25.81 -6.16 -15.58
N VAL A 460 26.31 -5.51 -16.64
CA VAL A 460 27.75 -5.37 -16.92
C VAL A 460 28.42 -4.43 -15.91
N TYR A 461 27.81 -3.29 -15.61
CA TYR A 461 28.34 -2.28 -14.69
C TYR A 461 28.66 -2.87 -13.31
N PHE A 462 27.73 -3.62 -12.73
CA PHE A 462 27.94 -4.25 -11.45
C PHE A 462 28.74 -5.55 -11.51
N GLY A 463 29.16 -6.03 -12.70
CA GLY A 463 29.90 -7.27 -12.86
C GLY A 463 29.12 -8.48 -12.33
N LEU A 464 27.82 -8.48 -12.55
CA LEU A 464 26.95 -9.51 -11.99
C LEU A 464 27.25 -10.90 -12.56
N ARG A 465 27.85 -10.97 -13.77
CA ARG A 465 28.28 -12.24 -14.35
C ARG A 465 29.33 -12.94 -13.49
N GLU A 466 30.30 -12.20 -12.99
CA GLU A 466 31.37 -12.73 -12.12
C GLU A 466 30.83 -13.07 -10.73
N ALA A 467 30.00 -12.19 -10.18
CA ALA A 467 29.40 -12.38 -8.86
C ALA A 467 28.43 -13.56 -8.77
N LEU A 468 27.72 -13.86 -9.85
CA LEU A 468 26.84 -15.04 -9.92
C LEU A 468 27.61 -16.35 -10.11
N HIS A 469 28.93 -16.31 -10.27
CA HIS A 469 29.82 -17.45 -10.45
C HIS A 469 29.37 -18.42 -11.56
N PRO A 470 29.73 -18.19 -12.83
CA PRO A 470 29.28 -18.97 -13.99
C PRO A 470 29.46 -20.48 -13.89
N SER A 471 30.35 -20.93 -13.02
CA SER A 471 30.59 -22.36 -12.74
C SER A 471 29.67 -22.96 -11.67
N SER A 472 28.82 -22.17 -11.03
CA SER A 472 27.92 -22.65 -9.99
C SER A 472 26.71 -23.41 -10.57
N VAL A 473 26.20 -24.38 -9.81
CA VAL A 473 24.94 -25.06 -10.14
C VAL A 473 23.81 -24.05 -9.95
N GLY A 474 23.03 -23.81 -11.03
CA GLY A 474 21.91 -22.83 -11.01
C GLY A 474 22.24 -21.46 -11.61
N TYR A 475 23.50 -21.20 -12.04
CA TYR A 475 23.89 -19.93 -12.64
C TYR A 475 22.95 -19.43 -13.73
N GLN A 476 22.55 -20.29 -14.68
CA GLN A 476 21.67 -19.90 -15.79
C GLN A 476 20.27 -19.45 -15.32
N GLU A 477 19.78 -20.04 -14.24
CA GLU A 477 18.50 -19.66 -13.65
C GLU A 477 18.64 -18.33 -12.90
N ASP A 478 19.70 -18.15 -12.12
CA ASP A 478 19.99 -16.91 -11.39
C ASP A 478 20.21 -15.75 -12.37
N GLU A 479 20.99 -15.92 -13.44
CA GLU A 479 21.21 -14.92 -14.49
C GLU A 479 19.87 -14.51 -15.15
N ARG A 480 19.02 -15.47 -15.50
CA ARG A 480 17.70 -15.22 -16.08
C ARG A 480 16.79 -14.45 -15.13
N ILE A 481 16.77 -14.81 -13.85
CA ILE A 481 15.97 -14.16 -12.82
C ILE A 481 16.43 -12.70 -12.63
N VAL A 482 17.74 -12.48 -12.58
CA VAL A 482 18.34 -11.15 -12.42
C VAL A 482 18.02 -10.27 -13.64
N MET A 483 18.21 -10.79 -14.86
CA MET A 483 17.90 -10.02 -16.08
C MET A 483 16.42 -9.66 -16.16
N ASP A 484 15.51 -10.59 -15.95
CA ASP A 484 14.05 -10.34 -15.94
C ASP A 484 13.64 -9.28 -14.90
N PHE A 485 14.31 -9.26 -13.75
CA PHE A 485 14.11 -8.24 -12.72
C PHE A 485 14.60 -6.87 -13.16
N LEU A 486 15.83 -6.78 -13.68
CA LEU A 486 16.44 -5.51 -14.14
C LEU A 486 15.65 -4.93 -15.32
N GLU A 487 15.22 -5.74 -16.28
CA GLU A 487 14.38 -5.30 -17.41
C GLU A 487 13.07 -4.68 -16.92
N LYS A 488 12.39 -5.33 -15.97
CA LYS A 488 11.16 -4.81 -15.38
C LYS A 488 11.38 -3.52 -14.60
N MET A 489 12.49 -3.42 -13.87
CA MET A 489 12.87 -2.22 -13.14
C MET A 489 13.13 -1.06 -14.10
N CYS A 490 13.97 -1.26 -15.13
CA CYS A 490 14.28 -0.24 -16.13
C CYS A 490 13.04 0.19 -16.91
N ALA A 491 12.16 -0.76 -17.29
CA ALA A 491 10.91 -0.43 -17.96
C ALA A 491 9.97 0.41 -17.10
N SER A 492 9.97 0.21 -15.78
CA SER A 492 9.20 1.04 -14.85
C SER A 492 9.81 2.42 -14.71
N CYS A 493 11.13 2.53 -14.56
CA CYS A 493 11.83 3.82 -14.50
C CYS A 493 11.67 4.64 -15.79
N ASN A 494 11.77 4.00 -16.96
CA ASN A 494 11.57 4.68 -18.24
C ASN A 494 10.14 5.22 -18.40
N LYS A 495 9.13 4.47 -17.95
CA LYS A 495 7.75 4.97 -17.92
C LYS A 495 7.58 6.17 -16.99
N GLU A 496 8.27 6.19 -15.87
CA GLU A 496 8.27 7.34 -14.95
C GLU A 496 8.99 8.54 -15.55
N MET A 497 10.14 8.34 -16.24
CA MET A 497 10.88 9.41 -16.93
C MET A 497 10.11 9.96 -18.13
N GLU A 498 9.48 9.12 -18.97
CA GLU A 498 8.63 9.55 -20.08
C GLU A 498 7.38 10.29 -19.59
N SER A 499 6.93 10.04 -18.36
CA SER A 499 5.80 10.72 -17.73
C SER A 499 6.17 12.05 -17.07
N GLY A 500 7.43 12.48 -17.09
CA GLY A 500 7.88 13.76 -16.53
C GLY A 500 7.92 13.78 -15.00
N ALA A 501 8.04 12.61 -14.35
CA ALA A 501 8.10 12.48 -12.90
C ALA A 501 9.52 12.70 -12.36
#